data_5ca2ae22b518a9845f9d64ecae99258a
#
_entry.id   5ca2ae22b518a9845f9d64ecae99258a
#
_cell.length_a   1.000
_cell.length_b   1.000
_cell.length_c   1.000
_cell.angle_alpha   90.00
_cell.angle_beta   90.00
_cell.angle_gamma   90.00
#
_symmetry.space_group_name_H-M   'P 1'
#
loop_
_entity.id
_entity.type
_entity.pdbx_description
1 polymer ?
#
loop_
_entity_poly.entity_id
_entity_poly.type
_entity_poly.pdbx_seq_one_letter_code
_entity_poly.pdbx_strand_id
1 'polypeptide(L)'
;SENKIEKKIYESNENFINEEIILNIPYQNDNEILKFLKKNENKEVIVKHKLIYENIFFDSEYVSEKKLNVDILPPRIFNIETDGYTYIGGLGFIMYDTSPDTEKTFVDNGNGDLFFPITLKNNENFSNLVFFSCSNKPCANNKLIINAIDKAGNVLKFSQKIRTIKNKKWDTITIPLPRELIRNKFNMIFNDNIEVLEKEDFLKMNIDERIQNDNKIKKITEAIHPSLLFDSSFKQLSNSKVSSKYSEKRRYYFRGNPKEIIDTKFHYGIDLSSIKNAPVYSSEKGEVVHVDDSLGIYGKVVIINHGLGFYSLYSHLSDIFVQIDDKVSKKTKIGTTGTTGFAFGDHLHYGIYLQGIPIDPVEFFDKNYLNIKIFEPYKKFINKKKN
;
A
#
# COMPACT_ATOMS: atom_id res chain seq x y z
N SER A 1 27.42 -45.81 -1.71
CA SER A 1 26.07 -46.11 -1.16
C SER A 1 25.21 -44.86 -1.31
N GLU A 2 24.25 -44.89 -2.21
CA GLU A 2 23.24 -43.87 -2.38
C GLU A 2 22.42 -43.82 -1.11
N ASN A 3 22.37 -42.64 -0.45
CA ASN A 3 21.49 -42.41 0.68
C ASN A 3 20.07 -42.30 0.13
N LYS A 4 19.31 -43.37 0.24
CA LYS A 4 17.91 -43.46 -0.15
C LYS A 4 17.08 -43.32 1.10
N ILE A 5 16.14 -42.34 1.13
CA ILE A 5 15.09 -42.25 2.16
C ILE A 5 13.81 -42.70 1.49
N GLU A 6 13.26 -43.82 1.94
CA GLU A 6 11.93 -44.25 1.52
C GLU A 6 10.93 -43.92 2.63
N LYS A 7 9.89 -43.14 2.31
CA LYS A 7 8.86 -42.79 3.24
C LYS A 7 7.49 -42.80 2.55
N LYS A 8 6.51 -43.48 3.16
CA LYS A 8 5.12 -43.42 2.74
C LYS A 8 4.57 -42.07 3.15
N ILE A 9 4.22 -41.23 2.16
CA ILE A 9 3.84 -39.83 2.38
C ILE A 9 2.32 -39.67 2.36
N TYR A 10 1.64 -40.55 1.60
CA TYR A 10 0.20 -40.48 1.42
C TYR A 10 -0.38 -41.89 1.16
N GLU A 11 -1.56 -42.16 1.68
CA GLU A 11 -2.36 -43.35 1.41
C GLU A 11 -3.82 -42.92 1.23
N SER A 12 -4.43 -43.25 0.10
CA SER A 12 -5.83 -43.03 -0.16
C SER A 12 -6.46 -44.26 -0.77
N ASN A 13 -7.67 -44.56 -0.35
CA ASN A 13 -8.50 -45.64 -0.88
C ASN A 13 -9.51 -45.13 -1.93
N GLU A 14 -9.33 -43.91 -2.44
CA GLU A 14 -10.21 -43.31 -3.45
C GLU A 14 -9.70 -43.50 -4.86
N ASN A 15 -10.62 -43.75 -5.80
CA ASN A 15 -10.31 -43.86 -7.23
C ASN A 15 -10.13 -42.45 -7.83
N PHE A 16 -8.91 -42.05 -8.08
CA PHE A 16 -8.61 -40.79 -8.76
C PHE A 16 -8.62 -41.00 -10.29
N ILE A 17 -9.58 -40.36 -10.96
CA ILE A 17 -9.61 -40.28 -12.41
C ILE A 17 -9.44 -38.82 -12.77
N ASN A 18 -8.27 -38.44 -13.33
CA ASN A 18 -7.94 -37.10 -13.88
C ASN A 18 -7.89 -35.93 -12.88
N GLU A 19 -7.40 -36.10 -11.67
CA GLU A 19 -7.16 -34.98 -10.75
C GLU A 19 -5.66 -34.76 -10.51
N GLU A 20 -5.27 -33.45 -10.40
CA GLU A 20 -3.92 -33.05 -10.01
C GLU A 20 -3.82 -33.15 -8.48
N ILE A 21 -2.99 -34.08 -7.98
CA ILE A 21 -2.77 -34.24 -6.55
C ILE A 21 -1.59 -33.35 -6.15
N ILE A 22 -1.85 -32.29 -5.38
CA ILE A 22 -0.83 -31.45 -4.75
C ILE A 22 -0.49 -32.02 -3.37
N LEU A 23 0.67 -32.64 -3.24
CA LEU A 23 1.17 -33.15 -1.96
C LEU A 23 2.11 -32.09 -1.33
N ASN A 24 1.65 -31.50 -0.22
CA ASN A 24 2.53 -30.69 0.64
C ASN A 24 3.22 -31.62 1.66
N ILE A 25 4.52 -31.85 1.47
CA ILE A 25 5.32 -32.64 2.41
C ILE A 25 5.88 -31.72 3.48
N PRO A 26 5.45 -31.81 4.74
CA PRO A 26 5.94 -30.93 5.83
C PRO A 26 7.35 -31.39 6.29
N TYR A 27 8.35 -31.21 5.45
CA TYR A 27 9.73 -31.62 5.73
C TYR A 27 10.32 -30.99 7.00
N GLN A 28 9.81 -29.84 7.43
CA GLN A 28 10.27 -29.11 8.62
C GLN A 28 10.02 -29.88 9.93
N ASN A 29 9.04 -30.76 9.96
CA ASN A 29 8.69 -31.58 11.14
C ASN A 29 9.33 -32.98 11.10
N ASP A 30 10.10 -33.31 10.04
CA ASP A 30 10.73 -34.60 9.86
C ASP A 30 12.25 -34.48 9.89
N ASN A 31 12.84 -34.90 11.01
CA ASN A 31 14.30 -34.79 11.22
C ASN A 31 15.15 -35.54 10.20
N GLU A 32 14.65 -36.66 9.64
CA GLU A 32 15.40 -37.44 8.67
C GLU A 32 15.36 -36.78 7.29
N ILE A 33 14.17 -36.37 6.85
CA ILE A 33 14.01 -35.63 5.58
C ILE A 33 14.81 -34.33 5.66
N LEU A 34 14.70 -33.58 6.76
CA LEU A 34 15.43 -32.33 6.93
C LEU A 34 16.96 -32.53 6.89
N LYS A 35 17.48 -33.57 7.55
CA LYS A 35 18.91 -33.92 7.47
C LYS A 35 19.35 -34.28 6.04
N PHE A 36 18.52 -35.05 5.33
CA PHE A 36 18.79 -35.42 3.93
C PHE A 36 18.81 -34.19 3.04
N LEU A 37 17.84 -33.30 3.13
CA LEU A 37 17.75 -32.07 2.36
C LEU A 37 18.94 -31.14 2.65
N LYS A 38 19.29 -30.91 3.94
CA LYS A 38 20.48 -30.11 4.33
C LYS A 38 21.77 -30.67 3.75
N LYS A 39 21.94 -32.00 3.68
CA LYS A 39 23.12 -32.65 3.09
C LYS A 39 23.19 -32.49 1.56
N ASN A 40 22.03 -32.29 0.92
CA ASN A 40 21.89 -32.20 -0.53
C ASN A 40 21.47 -30.79 -0.98
N GLU A 41 21.69 -29.79 -0.15
CA GLU A 41 21.48 -28.38 -0.51
C GLU A 41 22.23 -28.03 -1.81
N ASN A 42 21.57 -27.30 -2.70
CA ASN A 42 22.08 -26.95 -4.04
C ASN A 42 22.42 -28.16 -4.94
N LYS A 43 21.85 -29.33 -4.67
CA LYS A 43 21.99 -30.51 -5.50
C LYS A 43 20.67 -30.94 -6.11
N GLU A 44 20.75 -31.61 -7.25
CA GLU A 44 19.63 -32.32 -7.84
C GLU A 44 19.33 -33.60 -7.05
N VAL A 45 18.08 -33.83 -6.67
CA VAL A 45 17.59 -35.07 -6.10
C VAL A 45 16.50 -35.65 -6.99
N ILE A 46 16.39 -36.97 -7.02
CA ILE A 46 15.34 -37.67 -7.76
C ILE A 46 14.25 -38.05 -6.77
N VAL A 47 13.05 -37.57 -6.99
CA VAL A 47 11.84 -37.98 -6.25
C VAL A 47 11.14 -39.04 -7.10
N LYS A 48 10.99 -40.23 -6.52
CA LYS A 48 10.25 -41.34 -7.14
C LYS A 48 8.86 -41.40 -6.55
N HIS A 49 7.86 -41.27 -7.40
CA HIS A 49 6.47 -41.47 -7.05
C HIS A 49 6.08 -42.88 -7.41
N LYS A 50 5.59 -43.64 -6.44
CA LYS A 50 5.10 -45.00 -6.62
C LYS A 50 3.60 -45.01 -6.34
N LEU A 51 2.81 -45.27 -7.37
CA LEU A 51 1.39 -45.57 -7.24
C LEU A 51 1.19 -47.06 -7.28
N ILE A 52 0.63 -47.62 -6.23
CA ILE A 52 0.25 -49.01 -6.16
C ILE A 52 -1.26 -49.08 -6.29
N TYR A 53 -1.75 -49.74 -7.31
CA TYR A 53 -3.17 -49.95 -7.56
C TYR A 53 -3.51 -51.39 -7.20
N GLU A 54 -4.20 -51.61 -6.11
CA GLU A 54 -4.67 -52.93 -5.70
C GLU A 54 -6.05 -53.19 -6.30
N ASN A 55 -6.17 -54.20 -7.12
CA ASN A 55 -7.45 -54.62 -7.70
C ASN A 55 -7.68 -56.11 -7.33
N ILE A 56 -8.95 -56.56 -7.36
CA ILE A 56 -9.35 -57.92 -7.01
C ILE A 56 -8.69 -58.99 -7.86
N PHE A 57 -8.16 -58.60 -9.07
CA PHE A 57 -7.59 -59.53 -10.02
C PHE A 57 -6.09 -59.37 -10.28
N PHE A 58 -5.50 -58.18 -10.01
CA PHE A 58 -4.05 -57.92 -10.20
C PHE A 58 -3.64 -56.62 -9.56
N ASP A 59 -2.45 -56.57 -9.04
CA ASP A 59 -1.81 -55.35 -8.58
C ASP A 59 -1.04 -54.72 -9.73
N SER A 60 -1.19 -53.42 -9.93
CA SER A 60 -0.39 -52.66 -10.87
C SER A 60 0.39 -51.57 -10.12
N GLU A 61 1.64 -51.44 -10.55
CA GLU A 61 2.56 -50.46 -10.01
C GLU A 61 2.91 -49.45 -11.12
N TYR A 62 2.74 -48.17 -10.84
CA TYR A 62 3.20 -47.09 -11.68
C TYR A 62 4.28 -46.31 -10.95
N VAL A 63 5.46 -46.15 -11.56
CA VAL A 63 6.57 -45.40 -11.00
C VAL A 63 6.87 -44.23 -11.93
N SER A 64 6.87 -43.02 -11.40
CA SER A 64 7.35 -41.82 -12.08
C SER A 64 8.52 -41.22 -11.29
N GLU A 65 9.46 -40.61 -12.01
CA GLU A 65 10.61 -39.93 -11.42
C GLU A 65 10.58 -38.46 -11.78
N LYS A 66 10.83 -37.59 -10.81
CA LYS A 66 10.97 -36.15 -11.01
C LYS A 66 12.26 -35.67 -10.38
N LYS A 67 13.05 -34.94 -11.18
CA LYS A 67 14.26 -34.27 -10.71
C LYS A 67 13.89 -32.92 -10.09
N LEU A 68 14.37 -32.68 -8.88
CA LEU A 68 14.16 -31.44 -8.13
C LEU A 68 15.52 -30.93 -7.66
N ASN A 69 15.69 -29.60 -7.73
CA ASN A 69 16.80 -28.94 -7.07
C ASN A 69 16.42 -28.66 -5.61
N VAL A 70 17.29 -29.04 -4.69
CA VAL A 70 17.06 -28.78 -3.25
C VAL A 70 17.53 -27.38 -2.91
N ASP A 71 16.61 -26.56 -2.44
CA ASP A 71 16.86 -25.24 -1.89
C ASP A 71 16.02 -25.06 -0.63
N ILE A 72 16.67 -25.07 0.53
CA ILE A 72 16.05 -24.91 1.86
C ILE A 72 16.64 -23.73 2.65
N LEU A 73 17.61 -23.02 2.07
CA LEU A 73 18.21 -21.86 2.70
C LEU A 73 17.45 -20.60 2.28
N PRO A 74 17.02 -19.77 3.22
CA PRO A 74 16.34 -18.53 2.88
C PRO A 74 17.29 -17.57 2.16
N PRO A 75 16.75 -16.64 1.35
CA PRO A 75 17.54 -15.62 0.68
C PRO A 75 18.25 -14.72 1.70
N ARG A 76 19.31 -14.03 1.27
CA ARG A 76 20.07 -13.12 2.13
C ARG A 76 19.64 -11.68 1.94
N ILE A 77 19.65 -10.91 3.04
CA ILE A 77 19.47 -9.46 3.06
C ILE A 77 20.76 -8.82 3.61
N PHE A 78 21.33 -7.85 2.90
CA PHE A 78 22.59 -7.21 3.27
C PHE A 78 22.67 -5.78 2.74
N ASN A 79 23.74 -5.03 3.07
CA ASN A 79 23.96 -3.64 2.66
C ASN A 79 22.77 -2.71 2.98
N ILE A 80 22.22 -2.85 4.21
CA ILE A 80 21.05 -2.09 4.63
C ILE A 80 21.45 -0.64 4.92
N GLU A 81 20.73 0.30 4.32
CA GLU A 81 20.91 1.73 4.51
C GLU A 81 19.55 2.42 4.70
N THR A 82 19.45 3.28 5.67
CA THR A 82 18.28 4.11 5.98
C THR A 82 18.74 5.34 6.75
N ASP A 83 17.94 6.41 6.73
CA ASP A 83 18.16 7.55 7.63
C ASP A 83 17.79 7.27 9.10
N GLY A 84 17.21 6.09 9.36
CA GLY A 84 16.96 5.58 10.71
C GLY A 84 15.77 6.20 11.43
N TYR A 85 15.02 7.12 10.78
CA TYR A 85 13.85 7.76 11.39
C TYR A 85 12.76 8.12 10.38
N THR A 86 11.54 8.24 10.87
CA THR A 86 10.43 8.88 10.16
C THR A 86 9.54 9.63 11.14
N TYR A 87 8.81 10.63 10.65
CA TYR A 87 7.72 11.23 11.42
C TYR A 87 6.47 10.36 11.31
N ILE A 88 5.60 10.40 12.32
CA ILE A 88 4.27 9.80 12.19
C ILE A 88 3.52 10.57 11.09
N GLY A 89 3.00 9.85 10.10
CA GLY A 89 2.41 10.43 8.88
C GLY A 89 3.43 10.81 7.81
N GLY A 90 4.73 10.87 8.16
CA GLY A 90 5.78 11.26 7.23
C GLY A 90 6.39 10.09 6.46
N LEU A 91 7.36 10.42 5.61
CA LEU A 91 8.06 9.51 4.72
C LEU A 91 9.39 9.06 5.33
N GLY A 92 9.71 7.78 5.21
CA GLY A 92 11.04 7.20 5.38
C GLY A 92 11.47 6.43 4.15
N PHE A 93 12.74 6.10 4.07
CA PHE A 93 13.28 5.20 3.05
C PHE A 93 14.19 4.14 3.66
N ILE A 94 14.30 3.02 2.98
CA ILE A 94 15.28 1.97 3.27
C ILE A 94 15.78 1.39 1.95
N MET A 95 17.10 1.25 1.85
CA MET A 95 17.77 0.54 0.76
C MET A 95 18.42 -0.71 1.32
N TYR A 96 18.38 -1.79 0.56
CA TYR A 96 19.05 -3.04 0.90
C TYR A 96 19.27 -3.88 -0.34
N ASP A 97 20.23 -4.78 -0.26
CA ASP A 97 20.49 -5.73 -1.33
C ASP A 97 19.96 -7.11 -0.90
N THR A 98 19.54 -7.93 -1.88
CA THR A 98 19.13 -9.32 -1.66
C THR A 98 19.87 -10.24 -2.59
N SER A 99 20.02 -11.51 -2.18
CA SER A 99 20.65 -12.56 -3.01
C SER A 99 19.84 -12.82 -4.28
N PRO A 100 20.48 -13.39 -5.34
CA PRO A 100 19.88 -13.52 -6.68
C PRO A 100 18.75 -14.55 -6.77
N ASP A 101 18.61 -15.42 -5.79
CA ASP A 101 17.52 -16.39 -5.62
C ASP A 101 16.22 -15.75 -5.11
N THR A 102 16.28 -14.51 -4.62
CA THR A 102 15.10 -13.79 -4.12
C THR A 102 14.08 -13.57 -5.24
N GLU A 103 12.88 -14.07 -5.05
CA GLU A 103 11.74 -13.87 -5.94
C GLU A 103 10.95 -12.62 -5.55
N LYS A 104 10.72 -12.42 -4.23
CA LYS A 104 9.90 -11.34 -3.71
C LYS A 104 10.49 -10.76 -2.44
N THR A 105 10.43 -9.43 -2.31
CA THR A 105 10.78 -8.75 -1.08
C THR A 105 9.83 -7.57 -0.82
N PHE A 106 9.63 -7.23 0.45
CA PHE A 106 8.80 -6.09 0.87
C PHE A 106 9.12 -5.70 2.32
N VAL A 107 8.71 -4.50 2.69
CA VAL A 107 8.87 -3.96 4.04
C VAL A 107 7.50 -3.86 4.71
N ASP A 108 7.38 -4.41 5.91
CA ASP A 108 6.21 -4.34 6.77
C ASP A 108 6.50 -3.36 7.92
N ASN A 109 5.62 -2.37 8.14
CA ASN A 109 5.73 -1.42 9.24
C ASN A 109 5.15 -1.95 10.56
N GLY A 110 4.65 -3.20 10.55
CA GLY A 110 4.04 -3.88 11.70
C GLY A 110 2.65 -3.36 12.07
N ASN A 111 2.09 -2.44 11.29
CA ASN A 111 0.75 -1.90 11.48
C ASN A 111 -0.26 -2.44 10.45
N GLY A 112 0.17 -3.36 9.58
CA GLY A 112 -0.61 -3.93 8.49
C GLY A 112 -0.33 -3.29 7.12
N ASP A 113 0.54 -2.27 7.05
CA ASP A 113 0.91 -1.65 5.78
C ASP A 113 2.17 -2.33 5.24
N LEU A 114 2.11 -2.74 3.97
CA LEU A 114 3.21 -3.35 3.24
C LEU A 114 3.69 -2.40 2.15
N PHE A 115 5.02 -2.23 2.06
CA PHE A 115 5.67 -1.39 1.07
C PHE A 115 6.59 -2.22 0.20
N PHE A 116 6.43 -2.12 -1.11
CA PHE A 116 7.17 -2.89 -2.08
C PHE A 116 8.32 -2.06 -2.68
N PRO A 117 9.43 -2.69 -3.03
CA PRO A 117 10.61 -2.00 -3.55
C PRO A 117 10.47 -1.59 -5.00
N ILE A 118 11.28 -0.59 -5.36
CA ILE A 118 11.82 -0.44 -6.70
C ILE A 118 13.11 -1.26 -6.72
N THR A 119 13.23 -2.21 -7.65
CA THR A 119 14.33 -3.17 -7.69
C THR A 119 15.19 -2.95 -8.92
N LEU A 120 16.51 -2.94 -8.74
CA LEU A 120 17.50 -3.00 -9.81
C LEU A 120 18.28 -4.30 -9.71
N LYS A 121 18.47 -4.97 -10.84
CA LYS A 121 19.36 -6.12 -10.93
C LYS A 121 20.78 -5.62 -11.16
N ASN A 122 21.69 -5.97 -10.25
CA ASN A 122 23.12 -5.69 -10.34
C ASN A 122 23.86 -7.02 -10.43
N ASN A 123 24.66 -7.22 -11.47
CA ASN A 123 25.48 -8.44 -11.70
C ASN A 123 24.91 -9.73 -11.06
N GLU A 124 25.17 -9.96 -9.78
CA GLU A 124 24.78 -11.17 -9.03
C GLU A 124 23.70 -10.96 -7.96
N ASN A 125 23.20 -9.71 -7.76
CA ASN A 125 22.29 -9.40 -6.67
C ASN A 125 21.16 -8.45 -7.11
N PHE A 126 20.15 -8.29 -6.25
CA PHE A 126 19.11 -7.29 -6.43
C PHE A 126 19.29 -6.17 -5.42
N SER A 127 19.39 -4.94 -5.90
CA SER A 127 19.33 -3.74 -5.06
C SER A 127 17.89 -3.24 -4.98
N ASN A 128 17.43 -2.92 -3.78
CA ASN A 128 16.06 -2.56 -3.49
C ASN A 128 16.01 -1.20 -2.81
N LEU A 129 15.11 -0.32 -3.26
CA LEU A 129 14.76 0.93 -2.60
C LEU A 129 13.27 0.88 -2.25
N VAL A 130 12.96 1.02 -0.97
CA VAL A 130 11.59 1.07 -0.46
C VAL A 130 11.36 2.41 0.22
N PHE A 131 10.32 3.12 -0.21
CA PHE A 131 9.73 4.19 0.56
C PHE A 131 8.65 3.62 1.46
N PHE A 132 8.57 4.10 2.70
CA PHE A 132 7.60 3.63 3.69
C PHE A 132 7.06 4.77 4.53
N SER A 133 5.96 4.53 5.22
CA SER A 133 5.36 5.45 6.18
C SER A 133 4.87 4.71 7.42
N CYS A 134 4.73 5.46 8.52
CA CYS A 134 3.96 5.07 9.70
C CYS A 134 2.81 6.07 9.81
N SER A 135 1.69 5.80 9.12
CA SER A 135 0.68 6.80 8.74
C SER A 135 0.10 7.62 9.91
N ASN A 136 -0.74 7.04 10.78
CA ASN A 136 -1.37 7.80 11.89
C ASN A 136 -0.95 7.36 13.29
N LYS A 137 -0.03 6.41 13.39
CA LYS A 137 0.55 5.87 14.63
C LYS A 137 2.00 5.46 14.39
N PRO A 138 2.83 5.32 15.44
CA PRO A 138 4.20 4.83 15.29
C PRO A 138 4.24 3.48 14.58
N CYS A 139 5.30 3.21 13.82
CA CYS A 139 5.60 1.86 13.37
C CYS A 139 5.65 0.92 14.57
N ALA A 140 5.10 -0.29 14.44
CA ALA A 140 4.99 -1.20 15.55
C ALA A 140 6.37 -1.52 16.17
N ASN A 141 6.47 -1.37 17.48
CA ASN A 141 7.72 -1.59 18.23
C ASN A 141 8.93 -0.76 17.74
N ASN A 142 8.70 0.35 17.03
CA ASN A 142 9.75 1.14 16.36
C ASN A 142 10.65 0.29 15.45
N LYS A 143 10.06 -0.61 14.69
CA LYS A 143 10.75 -1.52 13.79
C LYS A 143 10.05 -1.60 12.44
N LEU A 144 10.87 -1.87 11.42
CA LEU A 144 10.44 -2.36 10.12
C LEU A 144 10.86 -3.82 10.00
N ILE A 145 10.05 -4.62 9.35
CA ILE A 145 10.38 -6.00 9.02
C ILE A 145 10.59 -6.09 7.50
N ILE A 146 11.84 -6.30 7.09
CA ILE A 146 12.15 -6.62 5.70
C ILE A 146 11.89 -8.12 5.53
N ASN A 147 11.02 -8.46 4.59
CA ASN A 147 10.73 -9.83 4.21
C ASN A 147 11.38 -10.11 2.86
N ALA A 148 12.09 -11.22 2.74
CA ALA A 148 12.61 -11.73 1.48
C ALA A 148 12.20 -13.21 1.32
N ILE A 149 11.71 -13.55 0.16
CA ILE A 149 11.19 -14.88 -0.19
C ILE A 149 11.88 -15.31 -1.46
N ASP A 150 12.46 -16.50 -1.50
CA ASP A 150 13.07 -17.07 -2.68
C ASP A 150 12.06 -17.85 -3.55
N LYS A 151 12.54 -18.39 -4.66
CA LYS A 151 11.73 -19.19 -5.58
C LYS A 151 11.29 -20.54 -5.01
N ALA A 152 12.00 -21.05 -4.00
CA ALA A 152 11.64 -22.28 -3.31
C ALA A 152 10.59 -22.03 -2.19
N GLY A 153 10.29 -20.77 -1.87
CA GLY A 153 9.36 -20.38 -0.82
C GLY A 153 10.00 -20.22 0.56
N ASN A 154 11.34 -20.30 0.67
CA ASN A 154 12.01 -20.03 1.94
C ASN A 154 11.94 -18.53 2.27
N VAL A 155 11.74 -18.21 3.54
CA VAL A 155 11.46 -16.83 4.00
C VAL A 155 12.53 -16.38 4.99
N LEU A 156 13.16 -15.23 4.70
CA LEU A 156 13.94 -14.47 5.68
C LEU A 156 13.14 -13.25 6.14
N LYS A 157 13.08 -13.04 7.45
CA LYS A 157 12.56 -11.82 8.08
C LYS A 157 13.68 -11.11 8.82
N PHE A 158 14.02 -9.90 8.37
CA PHE A 158 15.04 -9.07 9.00
C PHE A 158 14.39 -7.86 9.69
N SER A 159 14.73 -7.64 10.96
CA SER A 159 14.18 -6.54 11.76
C SER A 159 15.12 -5.35 11.78
N GLN A 160 14.72 -4.24 11.18
CA GLN A 160 15.43 -2.96 11.20
C GLN A 160 14.80 -2.01 12.23
N LYS A 161 15.59 -1.54 13.17
CA LYS A 161 15.14 -0.47 14.09
C LYS A 161 14.94 0.84 13.33
N ILE A 162 13.83 1.52 13.62
CA ILE A 162 13.50 2.83 13.09
C ILE A 162 12.97 3.72 14.21
N ARG A 163 13.43 4.96 14.29
CA ARG A 163 12.89 5.93 15.24
C ARG A 163 11.66 6.59 14.66
N THR A 164 10.50 6.39 15.27
CA THR A 164 9.30 7.12 14.89
C THR A 164 9.16 8.38 15.74
N ILE A 165 9.19 9.54 15.12
CA ILE A 165 9.14 10.85 15.78
C ILE A 165 7.72 11.38 15.71
N LYS A 166 7.15 11.69 16.88
CA LYS A 166 5.88 12.40 16.96
C LYS A 166 6.12 13.90 16.77
N ASN A 167 5.97 14.35 15.54
CA ASN A 167 6.29 15.72 15.14
C ASN A 167 5.19 16.73 15.51
N LYS A 168 3.95 16.29 15.57
CA LYS A 168 2.78 17.19 15.73
C LYS A 168 1.84 16.63 16.78
N LYS A 169 1.25 17.54 17.55
CA LYS A 169 0.05 17.25 18.32
C LYS A 169 -1.10 17.21 17.33
N TRP A 170 -1.63 16.03 17.09
CA TRP A 170 -2.82 15.91 16.26
C TRP A 170 -4.02 16.43 17.03
N ASP A 171 -4.69 17.38 16.42
CA ASP A 171 -5.84 18.02 17.01
C ASP A 171 -7.02 17.03 17.01
N THR A 172 -7.80 17.07 18.08
CA THR A 172 -9.12 16.45 18.10
C THR A 172 -10.14 17.57 18.00
N ILE A 173 -10.95 17.55 16.96
CA ILE A 173 -12.02 18.51 16.78
C ILE A 173 -13.37 17.82 16.88
N THR A 174 -14.37 18.58 17.31
CA THR A 174 -15.74 18.10 17.39
C THR A 174 -16.59 18.87 16.38
N ILE A 175 -17.22 18.11 15.47
CA ILE A 175 -17.92 18.66 14.31
C ILE A 175 -19.43 18.56 14.52
N PRO A 176 -20.14 19.68 14.65
CA PRO A 176 -21.60 19.70 14.70
C PRO A 176 -22.19 19.44 13.30
N LEU A 177 -23.07 18.46 13.21
CA LEU A 177 -23.76 18.08 11.99
C LEU A 177 -25.14 18.73 11.92
N PRO A 178 -25.36 19.73 11.05
CA PRO A 178 -26.70 20.23 10.77
C PRO A 178 -27.48 19.16 9.98
N ARG A 179 -28.58 18.63 10.56
CA ARG A 179 -29.32 17.51 9.94
C ARG A 179 -29.75 17.79 8.50
N GLU A 180 -30.27 18.98 8.22
CA GLU A 180 -30.69 19.35 6.85
C GLU A 180 -29.51 19.31 5.84
N LEU A 181 -28.36 19.88 6.21
CA LEU A 181 -27.18 19.86 5.35
C LEU A 181 -26.73 18.44 5.08
N ILE A 182 -26.69 17.59 6.13
CA ILE A 182 -26.27 16.19 5.99
C ILE A 182 -27.27 15.39 5.15
N ARG A 183 -28.58 15.61 5.32
CA ARG A 183 -29.63 15.02 4.48
C ARG A 183 -29.41 15.36 3.00
N ASN A 184 -29.17 16.63 2.70
CA ASN A 184 -28.94 17.07 1.32
C ASN A 184 -27.67 16.41 0.73
N LYS A 185 -26.61 16.25 1.54
CA LYS A 185 -25.39 15.54 1.13
C LYS A 185 -25.65 14.05 0.92
N PHE A 186 -26.39 13.41 1.80
CA PHE A 186 -26.80 12.01 1.67
C PHE A 186 -27.57 11.80 0.36
N ASN A 187 -28.62 12.59 0.12
CA ASN A 187 -29.44 12.50 -1.08
C ASN A 187 -28.60 12.70 -2.36
N MET A 188 -27.65 13.63 -2.35
CA MET A 188 -26.75 13.85 -3.48
C MET A 188 -25.80 12.65 -3.72
N ILE A 189 -25.21 12.10 -2.65
CA ILE A 189 -24.22 11.01 -2.76
C ILE A 189 -24.89 9.70 -3.20
N PHE A 190 -26.06 9.40 -2.65
CA PHE A 190 -26.78 8.14 -2.93
C PHE A 190 -27.83 8.25 -4.04
N ASN A 191 -28.01 9.44 -4.63
CA ASN A 191 -29.11 9.73 -5.56
C ASN A 191 -30.45 9.32 -4.97
N ASP A 192 -30.70 9.71 -3.71
CA ASP A 192 -31.86 9.36 -2.91
C ASP A 192 -32.68 10.63 -2.57
N ASN A 193 -33.85 10.45 -1.95
CA ASN A 193 -34.80 11.52 -1.62
C ASN A 193 -35.37 11.37 -0.21
N ILE A 194 -34.52 11.01 0.78
CA ILE A 194 -35.00 10.92 2.16
C ILE A 194 -35.45 12.31 2.67
N GLU A 195 -36.59 12.35 3.34
CA GLU A 195 -37.14 13.59 3.92
C GLU A 195 -36.55 13.86 5.30
N VAL A 196 -36.29 12.82 6.08
CA VAL A 196 -35.73 12.88 7.43
C VAL A 196 -34.42 12.14 7.45
N LEU A 197 -33.35 12.74 8.02
CA LEU A 197 -32.08 12.11 8.23
C LEU A 197 -32.05 11.39 9.57
N GLU A 198 -31.92 10.08 9.54
CA GLU A 198 -31.69 9.27 10.73
C GLU A 198 -30.17 9.11 11.02
N LYS A 199 -29.85 8.59 12.18
CA LYS A 199 -28.46 8.34 12.58
C LYS A 199 -27.79 7.31 11.68
N GLU A 200 -28.54 6.30 11.30
CA GLU A 200 -28.14 5.18 10.43
C GLU A 200 -27.76 5.67 9.04
N ASP A 201 -28.44 6.65 8.47
CA ASP A 201 -28.12 7.26 7.18
C ASP A 201 -26.75 7.95 7.22
N PHE A 202 -26.50 8.71 8.29
CA PHE A 202 -25.18 9.31 8.49
C PHE A 202 -24.08 8.25 8.63
N LEU A 203 -24.33 7.17 9.39
CA LEU A 203 -23.36 6.09 9.57
C LEU A 203 -23.09 5.37 8.24
N LYS A 204 -24.13 5.08 7.45
CA LYS A 204 -24.00 4.50 6.10
C LYS A 204 -23.07 5.35 5.22
N MET A 205 -23.25 6.67 5.21
CA MET A 205 -22.41 7.59 4.45
C MET A 205 -20.99 7.70 5.01
N ASN A 206 -20.85 7.88 6.33
CA ASN A 206 -19.55 8.18 6.95
C ASN A 206 -18.72 6.93 7.27
N ILE A 207 -19.30 5.73 7.24
CA ILE A 207 -18.60 4.46 7.46
C ILE A 207 -18.58 3.65 6.17
N ASP A 208 -19.73 3.18 5.70
CA ASP A 208 -19.78 2.20 4.61
C ASP A 208 -19.31 2.80 3.28
N GLU A 209 -19.89 3.95 2.89
CA GLU A 209 -19.49 4.63 1.67
C GLU A 209 -18.04 5.10 1.74
N ARG A 210 -17.58 5.62 2.89
CA ARG A 210 -16.18 6.00 3.08
C ARG A 210 -15.23 4.81 2.88
N ILE A 211 -15.53 3.65 3.47
CA ILE A 211 -14.71 2.43 3.29
C ILE A 211 -14.63 2.03 1.82
N GLN A 212 -15.74 2.08 1.11
CA GLN A 212 -15.75 1.75 -0.33
C GLN A 212 -14.89 2.74 -1.13
N ASN A 213 -15.04 4.04 -0.86
CA ASN A 213 -14.26 5.07 -1.54
C ASN A 213 -12.76 4.97 -1.21
N ASP A 214 -12.40 4.77 0.06
CA ASP A 214 -11.01 4.62 0.51
C ASP A 214 -10.36 3.37 -0.13
N ASN A 215 -11.09 2.25 -0.24
CA ASN A 215 -10.63 1.04 -0.92
C ASN A 215 -10.44 1.27 -2.42
N LYS A 216 -11.33 2.02 -3.08
CA LYS A 216 -11.18 2.39 -4.50
C LYS A 216 -9.94 3.25 -4.71
N ILE A 217 -9.75 4.28 -3.88
CA ILE A 217 -8.55 5.15 -3.91
C ILE A 217 -7.28 4.31 -3.67
N LYS A 218 -7.29 3.44 -2.66
CA LYS A 218 -6.16 2.54 -2.39
C LYS A 218 -5.80 1.71 -3.61
N LYS A 219 -6.77 1.06 -4.25
CA LYS A 219 -6.54 0.24 -5.45
C LYS A 219 -5.97 1.04 -6.63
N ILE A 220 -6.40 2.30 -6.80
CA ILE A 220 -5.89 3.19 -7.85
C ILE A 220 -4.44 3.60 -7.57
N THR A 221 -4.09 3.81 -6.29
CA THR A 221 -2.82 4.41 -5.87
C THR A 221 -1.79 3.40 -5.34
N GLU A 222 -2.07 2.08 -5.41
CA GLU A 222 -1.15 1.04 -4.94
C GLU A 222 -0.02 0.71 -5.92
N ALA A 223 -0.19 1.01 -7.21
CA ALA A 223 0.78 0.67 -8.24
C ALA A 223 2.09 1.45 -8.09
N ILE A 224 3.21 0.80 -8.42
CA ILE A 224 4.54 1.41 -8.37
C ILE A 224 5.03 1.62 -9.80
N HIS A 225 5.08 2.88 -10.23
CA HIS A 225 5.78 3.24 -11.45
C HIS A 225 7.28 3.36 -11.15
N PRO A 226 8.17 2.67 -11.90
CA PRO A 226 9.58 2.56 -11.53
C PRO A 226 10.39 3.85 -11.67
N SER A 227 9.86 4.84 -12.35
CA SER A 227 10.53 6.12 -12.58
C SER A 227 9.96 7.24 -11.74
N LEU A 228 10.82 8.11 -11.24
CA LEU A 228 10.42 9.36 -10.60
C LEU A 228 9.96 10.35 -11.68
N LEU A 229 8.73 10.86 -11.57
CA LEU A 229 8.16 11.78 -12.56
C LEU A 229 8.25 13.25 -12.14
N PHE A 230 8.62 13.56 -10.90
CA PHE A 230 8.77 14.91 -10.37
C PHE A 230 10.20 15.22 -9.96
N ASP A 231 10.57 16.51 -9.88
CA ASP A 231 11.92 16.97 -9.63
C ASP A 231 12.03 18.14 -8.65
N SER A 232 10.93 18.55 -8.05
CA SER A 232 10.88 19.66 -7.12
C SER A 232 9.77 19.50 -6.07
N SER A 233 9.68 20.43 -5.11
CA SER A 233 8.62 20.41 -4.11
C SER A 233 7.24 20.64 -4.73
N PHE A 234 6.24 20.03 -4.16
CA PHE A 234 4.85 20.18 -4.55
C PHE A 234 4.36 21.60 -4.24
N LYS A 235 3.39 22.08 -5.00
CA LYS A 235 2.76 23.39 -4.77
C LYS A 235 1.42 23.22 -4.06
N GLN A 236 1.23 23.97 -2.99
CA GLN A 236 -0.06 24.13 -2.34
C GLN A 236 -1.02 24.95 -3.23
N LEU A 237 -2.33 24.83 -3.02
CA LEU A 237 -3.34 25.68 -3.63
C LEU A 237 -3.00 27.15 -3.37
N SER A 238 -2.95 27.97 -4.42
CA SER A 238 -2.58 29.38 -4.33
C SER A 238 -3.54 30.17 -3.45
N ASN A 239 -3.02 31.11 -2.66
CA ASN A 239 -3.79 31.98 -1.76
C ASN A 239 -4.73 31.20 -0.83
N SER A 240 -4.33 30.00 -0.41
CA SER A 240 -5.13 29.16 0.46
C SER A 240 -4.64 29.18 1.91
N LYS A 241 -5.58 28.89 2.81
CA LYS A 241 -5.35 28.62 4.21
C LYS A 241 -5.61 27.13 4.48
N VAL A 242 -4.74 26.49 5.25
CA VAL A 242 -5.01 25.13 5.76
C VAL A 242 -6.11 25.24 6.81
N SER A 243 -7.31 24.79 6.47
CA SER A 243 -8.49 24.81 7.35
C SER A 243 -8.62 23.51 8.15
N SER A 244 -8.05 22.42 7.68
CA SER A 244 -7.99 21.15 8.40
C SER A 244 -6.71 20.38 8.05
N LYS A 245 -6.13 19.71 9.06
CA LYS A 245 -4.82 19.08 8.97
C LYS A 245 -4.93 17.58 8.73
N TYR A 246 -3.83 17.01 8.24
CA TYR A 246 -3.67 15.55 8.16
C TYR A 246 -3.74 14.92 9.55
N SER A 247 -4.37 13.73 9.62
CA SER A 247 -4.57 12.94 10.85
C SER A 247 -5.32 13.64 11.98
N GLU A 248 -6.04 14.73 11.66
CA GLU A 248 -6.98 15.35 12.58
C GLU A 248 -8.07 14.36 12.96
N LYS A 249 -8.29 14.17 14.28
CA LYS A 249 -9.32 13.28 14.81
C LYS A 249 -10.65 14.01 14.89
N ARG A 250 -11.57 13.71 13.97
CA ARG A 250 -12.89 14.31 13.83
C ARG A 250 -13.93 13.51 14.60
N ARG A 251 -14.58 14.15 15.59
CA ARG A 251 -15.67 13.57 16.37
C ARG A 251 -16.99 14.24 15.94
N TYR A 252 -17.91 13.45 15.43
CA TYR A 252 -19.17 13.94 14.87
C TYR A 252 -20.31 13.83 15.86
N TYR A 253 -21.18 14.85 15.91
CA TYR A 253 -22.43 14.85 16.67
C TYR A 253 -23.51 15.64 15.95
N PHE A 254 -24.80 15.29 16.11
CA PHE A 254 -25.88 16.11 15.58
C PHE A 254 -26.02 17.42 16.38
N ARG A 255 -26.16 18.51 15.65
CA ARG A 255 -26.35 19.84 16.27
C ARG A 255 -27.52 19.81 17.26
N GLY A 256 -27.31 20.29 18.48
CA GLY A 256 -28.26 20.20 19.59
C GLY A 256 -27.91 19.14 20.63
N ASN A 257 -27.10 18.11 20.30
CA ASN A 257 -26.71 17.10 21.27
C ASN A 257 -25.16 16.85 21.28
N PRO A 258 -24.36 17.80 21.81
CA PRO A 258 -22.89 17.71 21.76
C PRO A 258 -22.29 16.62 22.64
N LYS A 259 -23.08 16.04 23.55
CA LYS A 259 -22.63 14.95 24.43
C LYS A 259 -22.65 13.59 23.73
N GLU A 260 -23.48 13.42 22.71
CA GLU A 260 -23.60 12.17 21.96
C GLU A 260 -22.70 12.21 20.72
N ILE A 261 -21.51 11.62 20.84
CA ILE A 261 -20.64 11.42 19.67
C ILE A 261 -21.16 10.23 18.88
N ILE A 262 -21.52 10.48 17.62
CA ILE A 262 -22.11 9.48 16.72
C ILE A 262 -21.00 8.62 16.07
N ASP A 263 -19.89 9.26 15.67
CA ASP A 263 -18.77 8.59 15.01
C ASP A 263 -17.47 9.38 15.18
N THR A 264 -16.35 8.72 14.94
CA THR A 264 -15.02 9.31 14.99
C THR A 264 -14.17 8.80 13.82
N LYS A 265 -13.62 9.72 13.01
CA LYS A 265 -12.75 9.43 11.87
C LYS A 265 -11.46 10.24 11.93
N PHE A 266 -10.43 9.75 11.25
CA PHE A 266 -9.22 10.52 10.96
C PHE A 266 -9.32 11.16 9.58
N HIS A 267 -8.73 12.34 9.43
CA HIS A 267 -8.65 13.06 8.17
C HIS A 267 -7.37 12.69 7.43
N TYR A 268 -7.49 12.02 6.28
CA TYR A 268 -6.35 11.52 5.50
C TYR A 268 -5.96 12.45 4.34
N GLY A 269 -5.77 13.71 4.66
CA GLY A 269 -5.35 14.78 3.75
C GLY A 269 -5.29 16.10 4.48
N ILE A 270 -5.26 17.19 3.74
CA ILE A 270 -5.41 18.54 4.25
C ILE A 270 -6.54 19.23 3.49
N ASP A 271 -7.30 20.07 4.19
CA ASP A 271 -8.32 20.92 3.55
C ASP A 271 -7.75 22.32 3.34
N LEU A 272 -7.79 22.79 2.10
CA LEU A 272 -7.25 24.07 1.65
C LEU A 272 -8.40 24.97 1.22
N SER A 273 -8.68 25.99 2.02
CA SER A 273 -9.72 26.98 1.75
C SER A 273 -9.15 28.22 1.09
N SER A 274 -9.79 28.67 0.01
CA SER A 274 -9.44 29.87 -0.76
C SER A 274 -10.73 30.64 -1.13
N ILE A 275 -10.72 31.40 -2.21
CA ILE A 275 -11.94 31.97 -2.79
C ILE A 275 -12.81 30.86 -3.39
N LYS A 276 -14.11 31.09 -3.51
CA LYS A 276 -15.05 30.15 -4.13
C LYS A 276 -14.63 29.84 -5.56
N ASN A 277 -14.66 28.55 -5.94
CA ASN A 277 -14.26 28.06 -7.25
C ASN A 277 -12.82 28.48 -7.62
N ALA A 278 -11.90 28.49 -6.66
CA ALA A 278 -10.50 28.79 -6.88
C ALA A 278 -9.90 27.83 -7.91
N PRO A 279 -9.04 28.32 -8.83
CA PRO A 279 -8.39 27.47 -9.81
C PRO A 279 -7.43 26.49 -9.13
N VAL A 280 -7.61 25.19 -9.40
CA VAL A 280 -6.75 24.11 -8.92
C VAL A 280 -5.79 23.71 -10.03
N TYR A 281 -4.50 23.75 -9.72
CA TYR A 281 -3.42 23.29 -10.61
C TYR A 281 -2.83 21.99 -10.06
N SER A 282 -2.25 21.17 -10.94
CA SER A 282 -1.45 20.05 -10.48
C SER A 282 -0.32 20.55 -9.56
N SER A 283 -0.15 19.90 -8.42
CA SER A 283 0.87 20.27 -7.43
C SER A 283 2.28 20.02 -7.92
N GLU A 284 2.48 19.05 -8.83
CA GLU A 284 3.78 18.71 -9.47
C GLU A 284 3.54 17.99 -10.79
N LYS A 285 4.63 17.66 -11.52
CA LYS A 285 4.61 16.85 -12.74
C LYS A 285 4.07 15.45 -12.42
N GLY A 286 3.32 14.89 -13.36
CA GLY A 286 2.78 13.56 -13.25
C GLY A 286 1.87 13.20 -14.42
N GLU A 287 1.15 12.11 -14.25
CA GLU A 287 0.18 11.58 -15.20
C GLU A 287 -1.16 11.35 -14.50
N VAL A 288 -2.25 11.80 -15.08
CA VAL A 288 -3.60 11.61 -14.53
C VAL A 288 -3.97 10.14 -14.67
N VAL A 289 -4.19 9.47 -13.56
CA VAL A 289 -4.54 8.03 -13.53
C VAL A 289 -6.00 7.77 -13.22
N HIS A 290 -6.70 8.78 -12.70
CA HIS A 290 -8.12 8.66 -12.40
C HIS A 290 -8.82 10.00 -12.41
N VAL A 291 -10.01 10.01 -12.97
CA VAL A 291 -10.98 11.11 -12.97
C VAL A 291 -12.34 10.51 -12.62
N ASP A 292 -13.03 11.11 -11.68
CA ASP A 292 -14.37 10.66 -11.26
C ASP A 292 -15.24 11.87 -10.94
N ASP A 293 -16.42 11.92 -11.51
CA ASP A 293 -17.39 13.00 -11.29
C ASP A 293 -18.22 12.83 -10.01
N SER A 294 -18.19 11.62 -9.40
CA SER A 294 -19.05 11.27 -8.27
C SER A 294 -18.49 10.14 -7.42
N LEU A 295 -17.26 10.31 -6.88
CA LEU A 295 -16.69 9.35 -5.94
C LEU A 295 -17.26 9.60 -4.52
N GLY A 296 -18.51 9.25 -4.29
CA GLY A 296 -19.18 9.25 -3.00
C GLY A 296 -18.85 10.48 -2.12
N ILE A 297 -18.25 10.25 -0.96
CA ILE A 297 -17.88 11.31 -0.02
C ILE A 297 -16.81 12.26 -0.54
N TYR A 298 -15.98 11.86 -1.49
CA TYR A 298 -14.93 12.68 -2.11
C TYR A 298 -15.47 13.59 -3.21
N GLY A 299 -16.67 13.27 -3.79
CA GLY A 299 -17.27 14.04 -4.88
C GLY A 299 -16.47 13.95 -6.17
N LYS A 300 -16.28 15.06 -6.87
CA LYS A 300 -15.44 15.13 -8.07
C LYS A 300 -13.97 15.05 -7.71
N VAL A 301 -13.25 14.09 -8.33
CA VAL A 301 -11.89 13.70 -7.97
C VAL A 301 -10.98 13.63 -9.18
N VAL A 302 -9.73 14.08 -8.99
CA VAL A 302 -8.60 13.81 -9.88
C VAL A 302 -7.49 13.17 -9.07
N ILE A 303 -6.88 12.08 -9.59
CA ILE A 303 -5.70 11.44 -8.99
C ILE A 303 -4.57 11.45 -10.01
N ILE A 304 -3.38 11.90 -9.57
CA ILE A 304 -2.19 12.04 -10.40
C ILE A 304 -1.08 11.14 -9.85
N ASN A 305 -0.50 10.33 -10.72
CA ASN A 305 0.68 9.52 -10.46
C ASN A 305 1.96 10.36 -10.65
N HIS A 306 2.84 10.36 -9.65
CA HIS A 306 4.11 11.07 -9.66
C HIS A 306 5.33 10.15 -9.76
N GLY A 307 5.10 8.85 -9.94
CA GLY A 307 6.13 7.81 -9.97
C GLY A 307 6.52 7.30 -8.59
N LEU A 308 7.26 6.20 -8.56
CA LEU A 308 7.78 5.53 -7.36
C LEU A 308 6.71 5.16 -6.30
N GLY A 309 5.44 5.04 -6.71
CA GLY A 309 4.30 4.78 -5.83
C GLY A 309 3.73 6.03 -5.15
N PHE A 310 4.14 7.24 -5.55
CA PHE A 310 3.59 8.50 -5.04
C PHE A 310 2.43 8.99 -5.90
N TYR A 311 1.34 9.38 -5.25
CA TYR A 311 0.15 9.92 -5.90
C TYR A 311 -0.37 11.15 -5.15
N SER A 312 -0.94 12.11 -5.88
CA SER A 312 -1.74 13.19 -5.30
C SER A 312 -3.20 13.04 -5.67
N LEU A 313 -4.07 13.34 -4.69
CA LEU A 313 -5.51 13.32 -4.82
C LEU A 313 -6.06 14.75 -4.61
N TYR A 314 -6.97 15.14 -5.50
CA TYR A 314 -7.69 16.41 -5.46
C TYR A 314 -9.17 16.11 -5.47
N SER A 315 -9.90 16.49 -4.41
CA SER A 315 -11.32 16.17 -4.31
C SER A 315 -12.18 17.38 -3.90
N HIS A 316 -13.50 17.16 -3.86
CA HIS A 316 -14.54 18.18 -3.71
C HIS A 316 -14.56 19.22 -4.84
N LEU A 317 -13.99 18.88 -6.02
CA LEU A 317 -13.93 19.78 -7.16
C LEU A 317 -15.33 20.16 -7.65
N SER A 318 -15.51 21.38 -8.16
CA SER A 318 -16.71 21.77 -8.91
C SER A 318 -16.58 21.42 -10.40
N ASP A 319 -15.39 21.62 -10.98
CA ASP A 319 -15.10 21.32 -12.37
C ASP A 319 -13.80 20.54 -12.51
N ILE A 320 -13.72 19.70 -13.53
CA ILE A 320 -12.51 18.95 -13.91
C ILE A 320 -12.17 19.30 -15.35
N PHE A 321 -10.88 19.60 -15.63
CA PHE A 321 -10.38 20.06 -16.94
C PHE A 321 -9.34 19.12 -17.55
N VAL A 322 -9.15 17.94 -16.97
CA VAL A 322 -8.21 16.92 -17.45
C VAL A 322 -8.92 15.58 -17.58
N GLN A 323 -8.32 14.70 -18.34
CA GLN A 323 -8.76 13.32 -18.53
C GLN A 323 -7.64 12.34 -18.16
N ILE A 324 -7.99 11.06 -18.05
CA ILE A 324 -7.02 9.98 -17.80
C ILE A 324 -5.97 9.98 -18.90
N ASP A 325 -4.71 9.68 -18.53
CA ASP A 325 -3.49 9.67 -19.36
C ASP A 325 -2.95 11.05 -19.71
N ASP A 326 -3.58 12.15 -19.30
CA ASP A 326 -3.01 13.49 -19.47
C ASP A 326 -1.71 13.64 -18.64
N LYS A 327 -0.65 14.12 -19.30
CA LYS A 327 0.60 14.53 -18.66
C LYS A 327 0.46 15.97 -18.16
N VAL A 328 0.65 16.13 -16.85
CA VAL A 328 0.43 17.41 -16.18
C VAL A 328 1.71 17.98 -15.57
N SER A 329 1.68 19.26 -15.29
CA SER A 329 2.74 19.99 -14.60
C SER A 329 2.14 21.05 -13.66
N LYS A 330 2.96 21.72 -12.85
CA LYS A 330 2.53 22.82 -11.96
C LYS A 330 1.80 23.98 -12.66
N LYS A 331 1.80 24.01 -13.98
CA LYS A 331 1.10 25.02 -14.81
C LYS A 331 -0.22 24.50 -15.37
N THR A 332 -0.50 23.21 -15.23
CA THR A 332 -1.70 22.58 -15.77
C THR A 332 -2.85 22.77 -14.80
N LYS A 333 -3.85 23.55 -15.20
CA LYS A 333 -5.10 23.70 -14.45
C LYS A 333 -5.91 22.39 -14.59
N ILE A 334 -6.18 21.74 -13.47
CA ILE A 334 -6.87 20.43 -13.44
C ILE A 334 -8.34 20.55 -13.05
N GLY A 335 -8.76 21.67 -12.45
CA GLY A 335 -10.13 21.88 -12.01
C GLY A 335 -10.31 23.20 -11.28
N THR A 336 -11.42 23.28 -10.53
CA THR A 336 -11.73 24.36 -9.60
C THR A 336 -12.20 23.76 -8.26
N THR A 337 -11.96 24.47 -7.15
CA THR A 337 -12.47 24.06 -5.83
C THR A 337 -13.99 24.03 -5.83
N GLY A 338 -14.59 23.31 -4.91
CA GLY A 338 -16.05 23.20 -4.85
C GLY A 338 -16.57 22.61 -3.55
N THR A 339 -17.78 22.05 -3.64
CA THR A 339 -18.51 21.49 -2.50
C THR A 339 -19.08 20.11 -2.81
N THR A 340 -18.60 19.41 -3.84
CA THR A 340 -19.11 18.09 -4.17
C THR A 340 -18.75 17.06 -3.11
N GLY A 341 -19.48 15.96 -3.03
CA GLY A 341 -19.30 14.96 -1.97
C GLY A 341 -19.63 15.49 -0.57
N PHE A 342 -18.91 15.02 0.44
CA PHE A 342 -19.15 15.34 1.86
C PHE A 342 -18.36 16.58 2.33
N ALA A 343 -18.51 17.69 1.62
CA ALA A 343 -17.91 18.99 1.93
C ALA A 343 -18.94 19.96 2.49
N PHE A 344 -18.60 20.73 3.53
CA PHE A 344 -19.48 21.70 4.20
C PHE A 344 -19.32 23.15 3.68
N GLY A 345 -18.34 23.38 2.85
CA GLY A 345 -18.05 24.67 2.21
C GLY A 345 -17.06 24.48 1.10
N ASP A 346 -16.87 25.51 0.25
CA ASP A 346 -15.92 25.45 -0.87
C ASP A 346 -14.48 25.33 -0.37
N HIS A 347 -13.81 24.25 -0.72
CA HIS A 347 -12.41 23.98 -0.41
C HIS A 347 -11.86 22.89 -1.32
N LEU A 348 -10.54 22.75 -1.34
CA LEU A 348 -9.85 21.59 -1.90
C LEU A 348 -9.48 20.63 -0.76
N HIS A 349 -9.97 19.40 -0.78
CA HIS A 349 -9.33 18.32 -0.02
C HIS A 349 -8.18 17.77 -0.86
N TYR A 350 -6.97 17.85 -0.29
CA TYR A 350 -5.73 17.44 -0.92
C TYR A 350 -5.05 16.32 -0.15
N GLY A 351 -4.79 15.19 -0.82
CA GLY A 351 -4.13 14.02 -0.24
C GLY A 351 -2.85 13.65 -0.99
N ILE A 352 -1.88 13.09 -0.27
CA ILE A 352 -0.73 12.37 -0.84
C ILE A 352 -0.81 10.92 -0.40
N TYR A 353 -0.58 10.02 -1.34
CA TYR A 353 -0.58 8.56 -1.11
C TYR A 353 0.77 7.97 -1.50
N LEU A 354 1.21 7.00 -0.72
CA LEU A 354 2.34 6.14 -1.02
C LEU A 354 1.85 4.70 -1.08
N GLN A 355 1.85 4.10 -2.27
CA GLN A 355 1.43 2.71 -2.49
C GLN A 355 0.08 2.39 -1.80
N GLY A 356 -0.92 3.25 -2.02
CA GLY A 356 -2.25 3.10 -1.45
C GLY A 356 -2.42 3.61 -0.01
N ILE A 357 -1.34 4.01 0.66
CA ILE A 357 -1.36 4.48 2.05
C ILE A 357 -1.32 6.01 2.09
N PRO A 358 -2.30 6.69 2.73
CA PRO A 358 -2.28 8.15 2.86
C PRO A 358 -1.16 8.61 3.80
N ILE A 359 -0.45 9.67 3.39
CA ILE A 359 0.66 10.28 4.14
C ILE A 359 0.47 11.80 4.25
N ASP A 360 1.18 12.46 5.19
CA ASP A 360 1.04 13.91 5.45
C ASP A 360 1.49 14.73 4.23
N PRO A 361 0.60 15.46 3.56
CA PRO A 361 0.94 16.24 2.37
C PRO A 361 1.86 17.42 2.66
N VAL A 362 1.87 17.95 3.89
CA VAL A 362 2.61 19.16 4.25
C VAL A 362 4.12 19.04 4.02
N GLU A 363 4.65 17.83 4.23
CA GLU A 363 6.07 17.56 4.04
C GLU A 363 6.49 17.63 2.56
N PHE A 364 5.56 17.40 1.63
CA PHE A 364 5.81 17.49 0.18
C PHE A 364 5.97 18.92 -0.32
N PHE A 365 5.56 19.91 0.46
CA PHE A 365 5.79 21.32 0.14
C PHE A 365 7.20 21.80 0.51
N ASP A 366 7.95 21.03 1.33
CA ASP A 366 9.32 21.32 1.73
C ASP A 366 10.35 20.69 0.78
N LYS A 367 11.07 21.53 0.04
CA LYS A 367 12.10 21.10 -0.89
C LYS A 367 13.25 20.34 -0.19
N ASN A 368 13.66 20.78 0.99
CA ASN A 368 14.77 20.16 1.72
C ASN A 368 14.37 18.78 2.21
N TYR A 369 13.14 18.65 2.70
CA TYR A 369 12.61 17.36 3.11
C TYR A 369 12.59 16.37 1.95
N LEU A 370 12.05 16.74 0.80
CA LEU A 370 12.01 15.87 -0.39
C LEU A 370 13.41 15.52 -0.89
N ASN A 371 14.37 16.46 -0.80
CA ASN A 371 15.75 16.19 -1.18
C ASN A 371 16.34 15.07 -0.33
N ILE A 372 16.19 15.15 0.99
CA ILE A 372 16.73 14.16 1.95
C ILE A 372 16.00 12.83 1.84
N LYS A 373 14.67 12.85 1.70
CA LYS A 373 13.83 11.64 1.81
C LYS A 373 13.62 10.91 0.48
N ILE A 374 13.71 11.62 -0.65
CA ILE A 374 13.39 11.06 -1.97
C ILE A 374 14.55 11.24 -2.96
N PHE A 375 14.97 12.47 -3.23
CA PHE A 375 15.85 12.72 -4.37
C PHE A 375 17.27 12.18 -4.18
N GLU A 376 17.89 12.40 -3.03
CA GLU A 376 19.22 11.85 -2.71
C GLU A 376 19.22 10.32 -2.63
N PRO A 377 18.31 9.66 -1.88
CA PRO A 377 18.20 8.21 -1.87
C PRO A 377 17.97 7.61 -3.26
N TYR A 378 17.06 8.17 -4.05
CA TYR A 378 16.79 7.71 -5.40
C TYR A 378 17.98 7.87 -6.32
N LYS A 379 18.66 9.03 -6.29
CA LYS A 379 19.90 9.27 -7.05
C LYS A 379 21.00 8.28 -6.69
N LYS A 380 21.19 8.02 -5.39
CA LYS A 380 22.15 7.03 -4.91
C LYS A 380 21.79 5.63 -5.41
N PHE A 381 20.51 5.26 -5.34
CA PHE A 381 20.00 3.98 -5.78
C PHE A 381 20.24 3.75 -7.27
N ILE A 382 19.85 4.70 -8.14
CA ILE A 382 20.04 4.53 -9.60
C ILE A 382 21.50 4.49 -10.02
N ASN A 383 22.41 5.13 -9.25
CA ASN A 383 23.86 5.09 -9.54
C ASN A 383 24.46 3.70 -9.24
N LYS A 384 23.85 2.87 -8.39
CA LYS A 384 24.27 1.46 -8.21
C LYS A 384 24.15 0.63 -9.49
N LYS A 385 23.34 1.05 -10.47
CA LYS A 385 23.21 0.39 -11.77
C LYS A 385 24.43 0.62 -12.68
N LYS A 386 25.23 1.65 -12.39
CA LYS A 386 26.38 2.04 -13.25
C LYS A 386 27.70 1.40 -12.82
N ASN A 387 27.74 0.83 -11.64
CA ASN A 387 28.87 0.11 -11.10
C ASN A 387 28.60 -1.41 -11.09
#